data_6759a60c34f116c070e279bff7624a5f
#
_entry.id   6759a60c34f116c070e279bff7624a5f
#
_cell.length_a   1.000
_cell.length_b   1.000
_cell.length_c   1.000
_cell.angle_alpha   90.00
_cell.angle_beta   90.00
_cell.angle_gamma   90.00
#
_symmetry.space_group_name_H-M   'P 1'
#
loop_
_entity.id
_entity.type
_entity.pdbx_description
1 polymer ?
#
loop_
_entity_poly.entity_id
_entity_poly.type
_entity_poly.pdbx_seq_one_letter_code
_entity_poly.pdbx_strand_id
1 'polypeptide(L)'
;MSRSTFAHEALVELDPVGDLRAPGGAITVALCGTWAHPPPCPVAPHATTAERDGHHVRLRVLFAADPRDERWVRRVVDDVLARGWGVDPEGARTTWRLVSSEPSDVRPDERERADRIAAT
;
A
#
# COMPACT_ATOMS: atom_id res chain seq x y z
N MET A 1 -12.60 14.44 -14.44
CA MET A 1 -11.83 14.92 -13.28
C MET A 1 -10.51 14.20 -13.24
N SER A 2 -9.46 14.93 -12.95
CA SER A 2 -8.12 14.35 -12.94
C SER A 2 -7.78 13.76 -11.59
N ARG A 3 -7.06 12.65 -11.61
CA ARG A 3 -6.47 12.08 -10.41
C ARG A 3 -5.22 12.84 -10.03
N SER A 4 -4.99 12.96 -8.74
CA SER A 4 -3.72 13.45 -8.21
C SER A 4 -2.92 12.29 -7.65
N THR A 5 -1.62 12.47 -7.51
CA THR A 5 -0.74 11.44 -6.97
C THR A 5 -0.36 11.77 -5.54
N PHE A 6 -0.29 10.74 -4.72
CA PHE A 6 -0.02 10.86 -3.30
C PHE A 6 0.95 9.77 -2.87
N ALA A 7 1.57 9.97 -1.72
CA ALA A 7 2.41 8.96 -1.10
C ALA A 7 2.01 8.75 0.36
N HIS A 8 2.20 7.55 0.84
CA HIS A 8 1.95 7.17 2.22
C HIS A 8 3.09 6.27 2.68
N GLU A 9 3.53 6.43 3.91
CA GLU A 9 4.66 5.67 4.43
C GLU A 9 4.26 5.01 5.74
N ALA A 10 4.69 3.77 5.92
CA ALA A 10 4.42 3.04 7.14
C ALA A 10 5.63 2.21 7.54
N LEU A 11 5.73 1.92 8.83
CA LEU A 11 6.73 1.04 9.39
C LEU A 11 6.01 -0.07 10.15
N VAL A 12 6.31 -1.31 9.82
CA VAL A 12 5.77 -2.48 10.52
C VAL A 12 6.91 -3.34 11.04
N GLU A 13 6.65 -4.10 12.10
CA GLU A 13 7.52 -5.18 12.53
C GLU A 13 7.00 -6.47 11.95
N LEU A 14 7.86 -7.17 11.24
CA LEU A 14 7.53 -8.40 10.54
C LEU A 14 8.52 -9.47 10.92
N ASP A 15 8.02 -10.68 11.23
CA ASP A 15 8.87 -11.82 11.52
C ASP A 15 9.83 -12.04 10.34
N PRO A 16 11.13 -12.35 10.58
CA PRO A 16 12.08 -12.59 9.49
C PRO A 16 11.67 -13.66 8.50
N VAL A 17 10.85 -14.63 8.92
CA VAL A 17 10.34 -15.66 8.02
C VAL A 17 9.01 -15.28 7.38
N GLY A 18 8.45 -14.12 7.72
CA GLY A 18 7.20 -13.63 7.14
C GLY A 18 7.40 -13.14 5.71
N ASP A 19 6.32 -13.18 4.94
CA ASP A 19 6.34 -12.73 3.56
C ASP A 19 6.36 -11.20 3.48
N LEU A 20 7.44 -10.66 2.95
CA LEU A 20 7.64 -9.22 2.80
C LEU A 20 6.53 -8.55 1.98
N ARG A 21 5.88 -9.30 1.10
CA ARG A 21 4.82 -8.78 0.22
C ARG A 21 3.44 -8.74 0.89
N ALA A 22 3.29 -9.39 2.04
CA ALA A 22 1.98 -9.55 2.66
C ALA A 22 1.28 -8.23 3.02
N PRO A 23 1.98 -7.24 3.63
CA PRO A 23 1.31 -5.97 3.92
C PRO A 23 0.82 -5.24 2.68
N GLY A 24 1.64 -5.21 1.61
CA GLY A 24 1.25 -4.58 0.34
C GLY A 24 0.07 -5.30 -0.31
N GLY A 25 0.09 -6.65 -0.27
CA GLY A 25 -1.02 -7.44 -0.78
C GLY A 25 -2.32 -7.19 -0.01
N ALA A 26 -2.23 -7.04 1.30
CA ALA A 26 -3.40 -6.72 2.12
C ALA A 26 -3.98 -5.36 1.76
N ILE A 27 -3.13 -4.38 1.48
CA ILE A 27 -3.57 -3.06 1.00
C ILE A 27 -4.30 -3.19 -0.32
N THR A 28 -3.75 -3.97 -1.25
CA THR A 28 -4.38 -4.20 -2.56
C THR A 28 -5.77 -4.82 -2.41
N VAL A 29 -5.90 -5.85 -1.60
CA VAL A 29 -7.20 -6.48 -1.36
C VAL A 29 -8.19 -5.48 -0.76
N ALA A 30 -7.74 -4.67 0.20
CA ALA A 30 -8.62 -3.70 0.85
C ALA A 30 -9.07 -2.59 -0.11
N LEU A 31 -8.20 -2.14 -1.00
CA LEU A 31 -8.54 -1.06 -1.95
C LEU A 31 -9.30 -1.58 -3.16
N CYS A 32 -8.96 -2.76 -3.65
CA CYS A 32 -9.47 -3.27 -4.91
C CYS A 32 -10.41 -4.47 -4.75
N GLY A 33 -10.58 -4.97 -3.56
CA GLY A 33 -11.50 -6.08 -3.24
C GLY A 33 -10.97 -7.46 -3.57
N THR A 34 -9.98 -7.59 -4.44
CA THR A 34 -9.45 -8.89 -4.84
C THR A 34 -8.05 -8.72 -5.44
N TRP A 35 -7.27 -9.79 -5.35
CA TRP A 35 -5.98 -9.88 -6.02
C TRP A 35 -6.14 -10.00 -7.53
N ALA A 36 -7.22 -10.65 -7.96
CA ALA A 36 -7.41 -11.06 -9.35
C ALA A 36 -8.48 -10.19 -10.01
N HIS A 37 -8.14 -8.96 -10.32
CA HIS A 37 -8.98 -8.10 -11.12
C HIS A 37 -8.17 -7.52 -12.27
N PRO A 38 -8.83 -7.21 -13.40
CA PRO A 38 -8.11 -6.53 -14.49
C PRO A 38 -7.63 -5.15 -14.03
N PRO A 39 -6.38 -4.78 -14.33
CA PRO A 39 -5.95 -3.41 -14.09
C PRO A 39 -6.71 -2.44 -15.03
N PRO A 40 -6.84 -1.16 -14.67
CA PRO A 40 -6.35 -0.58 -13.43
C PRO A 40 -7.29 -0.83 -12.25
N CYS A 41 -6.78 -0.61 -11.03
CA CYS A 41 -7.64 -0.61 -9.85
C CYS A 41 -8.70 0.50 -10.00
N PRO A 42 -10.00 0.17 -9.91
CA PRO A 42 -11.03 1.15 -10.21
C PRO A 42 -11.15 2.26 -9.18
N VAL A 43 -10.69 2.03 -7.94
CA VAL A 43 -10.83 3.02 -6.88
C VAL A 43 -9.57 3.87 -6.76
N ALA A 44 -8.41 3.25 -6.60
CA ALA A 44 -7.15 3.96 -6.42
C ALA A 44 -6.01 3.10 -6.96
N PRO A 45 -5.58 3.34 -8.19
CA PRO A 45 -4.36 2.69 -8.69
C PRO A 45 -3.20 2.99 -7.75
N HIS A 46 -2.41 1.96 -7.44
CA HIS A 46 -1.35 2.13 -6.47
C HIS A 46 -0.21 1.16 -6.71
N ALA A 47 0.94 1.46 -6.08
CA ALA A 47 2.11 0.59 -6.06
C ALA A 47 2.73 0.66 -4.68
N THR A 48 3.05 -0.48 -4.11
CA THR A 48 3.69 -0.56 -2.80
C THR A 48 5.08 -1.15 -2.94
N THR A 49 6.05 -0.50 -2.30
CA THR A 49 7.40 -1.03 -2.15
C THR A 49 7.64 -1.34 -0.69
N ALA A 50 8.47 -2.35 -0.43
CA ALA A 50 8.80 -2.78 0.91
C ALA A 50 10.30 -2.96 1.02
N GLU A 51 10.91 -2.37 2.06
CA GLU A 51 12.33 -2.51 2.36
C GLU A 51 12.48 -3.06 3.76
N ARG A 52 13.24 -4.15 3.88
CA ARG A 52 13.48 -4.81 5.16
C ARG A 52 14.76 -4.27 5.80
N ASP A 53 14.66 -4.03 7.10
CA ASP A 53 15.80 -3.70 7.96
C ASP A 53 15.61 -4.49 9.27
N GLY A 54 16.19 -5.69 9.32
CA GLY A 54 15.99 -6.58 10.46
C GLY A 54 14.54 -7.06 10.56
N HIS A 55 13.93 -6.78 11.70
CA HIS A 55 12.50 -7.09 11.94
C HIS A 55 11.57 -6.01 11.44
N HIS A 56 12.11 -4.87 11.02
CA HIS A 56 11.31 -3.76 10.54
C HIS A 56 11.20 -3.83 9.03
N VAL A 57 10.03 -3.44 8.53
CA VAL A 57 9.78 -3.30 7.10
C VAL A 57 9.19 -1.91 6.88
N ARG A 58 9.86 -1.14 6.05
CA ARG A 58 9.36 0.17 5.64
C ARG A 58 8.54 0.00 4.37
N LEU A 59 7.31 0.43 4.44
CA LEU A 59 6.37 0.38 3.32
C LEU A 59 6.19 1.78 2.75
N ARG A 60 6.18 1.85 1.44
CA ARG A 60 5.89 3.10 0.77
C ARG A 60 4.84 2.84 -0.30
N VAL A 61 3.72 3.54 -0.19
CA VAL A 61 2.57 3.39 -1.09
C VAL A 61 2.46 4.66 -1.92
N LEU A 62 2.59 4.51 -3.23
CA LEU A 62 2.23 5.56 -4.17
C LEU A 62 0.83 5.26 -4.67
N PHE A 63 -0.05 6.24 -4.65
CA PHE A 63 -1.40 6.03 -5.17
C PHE A 63 -1.91 7.25 -5.91
N ALA A 64 -2.86 7.01 -6.80
CA ALA A 64 -3.55 8.06 -7.54
C ALA A 64 -5.03 7.99 -7.22
N ALA A 65 -5.63 9.13 -6.95
CA ALA A 65 -7.04 9.21 -6.61
C ALA A 65 -7.53 10.63 -6.87
N ASP A 66 -8.85 10.79 -6.97
CA ASP A 66 -9.45 12.11 -6.88
C ASP A 66 -9.07 12.70 -5.51
N PRO A 67 -8.65 13.98 -5.44
CA PRO A 67 -8.26 14.57 -4.15
C PRO A 67 -9.29 14.42 -3.03
N ARG A 68 -10.58 14.36 -3.37
CA ARG A 68 -11.64 14.16 -2.36
C ARG A 68 -11.59 12.76 -1.75
N ASP A 69 -10.95 11.79 -2.41
CA ASP A 69 -10.86 10.42 -1.94
C ASP A 69 -9.56 10.14 -1.19
N GLU A 70 -8.63 11.10 -1.14
CA GLU A 70 -7.32 10.91 -0.52
C GLU A 70 -7.45 10.42 0.93
N ARG A 71 -8.29 11.08 1.72
CA ARG A 71 -8.46 10.76 3.14
C ARG A 71 -8.98 9.33 3.31
N TRP A 72 -9.91 8.93 2.47
CA TRP A 72 -10.47 7.59 2.53
C TRP A 72 -9.42 6.52 2.21
N VAL A 73 -8.62 6.75 1.17
CA VAL A 73 -7.55 5.80 0.81
C VAL A 73 -6.56 5.65 1.95
N ARG A 74 -6.13 6.76 2.55
CA ARG A 74 -5.20 6.72 3.68
C ARG A 74 -5.78 5.98 4.86
N ARG A 75 -7.07 6.15 5.12
CA ARG A 75 -7.74 5.43 6.20
C ARG A 75 -7.78 3.93 5.94
N VAL A 76 -8.05 3.51 4.71
CA VAL A 76 -8.05 2.10 4.35
C VAL A 76 -6.66 1.49 4.58
N VAL A 77 -5.60 2.20 4.17
CA VAL A 77 -4.22 1.76 4.39
C VAL A 77 -3.93 1.63 5.89
N ASP A 78 -4.27 2.67 6.67
CA ASP A 78 -4.06 2.65 8.11
C ASP A 78 -4.78 1.49 8.78
N ASP A 79 -6.05 1.28 8.43
CA ASP A 79 -6.88 0.25 9.06
C ASP A 79 -6.36 -1.16 8.75
N VAL A 80 -5.99 -1.42 7.51
CA VAL A 80 -5.50 -2.75 7.14
C VAL A 80 -4.15 -3.04 7.74
N LEU A 81 -3.27 -2.03 7.84
CA LEU A 81 -1.98 -2.21 8.49
C LEU A 81 -2.13 -2.37 10.01
N ALA A 82 -3.05 -1.65 10.62
CA ALA A 82 -3.34 -1.80 12.05
C ALA A 82 -3.94 -3.17 12.38
N ARG A 83 -4.66 -3.76 11.44
CA ARG A 83 -5.20 -5.11 11.60
C ARG A 83 -4.08 -6.13 11.86
N GLY A 84 -2.94 -5.98 11.20
CA GLY A 84 -1.74 -6.74 11.52
C GLY A 84 -1.66 -8.13 10.92
N TRP A 85 -2.42 -8.43 9.86
CA TRP A 85 -2.30 -9.70 9.16
C TRP A 85 -2.81 -9.60 7.73
N GLY A 86 -2.29 -10.47 6.89
CA GLY A 86 -2.73 -10.63 5.52
C GLY A 86 -2.58 -12.08 5.09
N VAL A 87 -3.33 -12.47 4.07
CA VAL A 87 -3.34 -13.83 3.54
C VAL A 87 -2.95 -13.77 2.07
N ASP A 88 -1.99 -14.60 1.66
CA ASP A 88 -1.58 -14.66 0.26
C ASP A 88 -2.58 -15.49 -0.58
N PRO A 89 -2.41 -15.51 -1.92
CA PRO A 89 -3.34 -16.27 -2.77
C PRO A 89 -3.39 -17.77 -2.47
N GLU A 90 -2.35 -18.33 -1.88
CA GLU A 90 -2.32 -19.74 -1.49
C GLU A 90 -2.90 -19.99 -0.11
N GLY A 91 -3.35 -18.95 0.59
CA GLY A 91 -3.97 -19.06 1.90
C GLY A 91 -3.03 -18.98 3.08
N ALA A 92 -1.74 -18.73 2.85
CA ALA A 92 -0.79 -18.59 3.94
C ALA A 92 -0.93 -17.20 4.58
N ARG A 93 -0.98 -17.19 5.91
CA ARG A 93 -1.15 -15.96 6.69
C ARG A 93 0.21 -15.43 7.15
N THR A 94 0.42 -14.14 6.99
CA THR A 94 1.55 -13.42 7.58
C THR A 94 1.00 -12.39 8.56
N THR A 95 1.63 -12.28 9.72
CA THR A 95 1.25 -11.29 10.73
C THR A 95 2.38 -10.28 10.92
N TRP A 96 2.00 -9.08 11.31
CA TRP A 96 2.93 -7.99 11.60
C TRP A 96 2.36 -7.08 12.67
N ARG A 97 3.19 -6.17 13.18
CA ARG A 97 2.76 -5.15 14.12
C ARG A 97 3.02 -3.77 13.52
N LEU A 98 1.98 -2.96 13.45
CA LEU A 98 2.12 -1.59 12.94
C LEU A 98 2.87 -0.73 13.96
N VAL A 99 3.93 -0.07 13.51
CA VAL A 99 4.70 0.87 14.32
C VAL A 99 4.26 2.30 14.03
N SER A 100 4.19 2.66 12.75
CA SER A 100 3.78 4.01 12.33
C SER A 100 3.17 3.97 10.94
N SER A 101 2.28 4.92 10.67
CA SER A 101 1.66 5.08 9.36
C SER A 101 1.29 6.55 9.20
N GLU A 102 1.77 7.19 8.13
CA GLU A 102 1.62 8.63 7.97
C GLU A 102 1.65 9.06 6.50
N PRO A 103 1.00 10.18 6.18
CA PRO A 103 1.14 10.76 4.85
C PRO A 103 2.59 11.14 4.56
N SER A 104 2.96 11.06 3.29
CA SER A 104 4.26 11.46 2.81
C SER A 104 4.10 12.14 1.45
N ASP A 105 5.13 12.82 1.00
CA ASP A 105 5.11 13.47 -0.31
C ASP A 105 5.74 12.55 -1.35
N VAL A 106 5.24 12.63 -2.58
CA VAL A 106 5.87 11.97 -3.72
C VAL A 106 7.25 12.56 -3.93
N ARG A 107 8.28 11.73 -3.95
CA ARG A 107 9.66 12.18 -4.12
C ARG A 107 9.97 12.43 -5.59
N PRO A 108 10.97 13.27 -5.91
CA PRO A 108 11.35 13.51 -7.31
C PRO A 108 11.68 12.23 -8.08
N ASP A 109 12.36 11.26 -7.44
CA ASP A 109 12.71 9.99 -8.07
C ASP A 109 11.52 9.05 -8.25
N GLU A 110 10.38 9.37 -7.63
CA GLU A 110 9.13 8.62 -7.77
C GLU A 110 8.17 9.23 -8.77
N ARG A 111 8.44 10.43 -9.25
CA ARG A 111 7.49 11.21 -10.07
C ARG A 111 7.08 10.47 -11.33
N GLU A 112 8.02 9.86 -12.03
CA GLU A 112 7.72 9.13 -13.26
C GLU A 112 6.76 7.96 -13.00
N ARG A 113 7.02 7.20 -11.93
CA ARG A 113 6.17 6.08 -11.55
C ARG A 113 4.79 6.55 -11.12
N ALA A 114 4.73 7.62 -10.33
CA ALA A 114 3.45 8.20 -9.89
C ALA A 114 2.62 8.66 -11.08
N ASP A 115 3.26 9.28 -12.07
CA ASP A 115 2.56 9.74 -13.28
C ASP A 115 2.00 8.56 -14.08
N ARG A 116 2.73 7.46 -14.17
CA ARG A 116 2.22 6.25 -14.84
C ARG A 116 1.00 5.67 -14.11
N ILE A 117 1.03 5.67 -12.78
CA ILE A 117 -0.10 5.20 -11.99
C ILE A 117 -1.32 6.08 -12.23
N ALA A 118 -1.14 7.40 -12.26
CA ALA A 118 -2.24 8.34 -12.47
C ALA A 118 -2.82 8.23 -13.89
N ALA A 119 -2.04 7.78 -14.85
CA ALA A 119 -2.47 7.67 -16.25
C ALA A 119 -3.31 6.42 -16.53
N THR A 120 -3.42 5.51 -15.58
CA THR A 120 -4.20 4.26 -15.79
C THR A 120 -5.69 4.45 -15.58
#